data_82cfbdb333f0740de65fc87b4b86a53f
#
_entry.id   82cfbdb333f0740de65fc87b4b86a53f
#
_cell.length_a   1.000
_cell.length_b   1.000
_cell.length_c   1.000
_cell.angle_alpha   90.00
_cell.angle_beta   90.00
_cell.angle_gamma   90.00
#
_symmetry.space_group_name_H-M   'P 1'
#
loop_
_entity.id
_entity.type
_entity.pdbx_description
1 polymer ?
#
loop_
_entity_poly.entity_id
_entity_poly.type
_entity_poly.pdbx_seq_one_letter_code
_entity_poly.pdbx_strand_id
1 'polypeptide(L)'
;MLPWSAGKTSPDAALLAVDSWGKLFKYSMKVMLLPNVLLLSMAVFTTMAAIHYMVTLLPIFTIQELGWNNIFYAKIFSTSNLVGGIIGMLIGGLVIKRFGIIRFIQCSLFFTSILTIALALSISFWKDSNFISSFIAIYCALRTAIYIGVLALAMHLCWRRISAIQFTFCMTIFNAGLSSGAAFFGFFRSFLDWQMLFIVFVILIIVSMIILNFIKTTRHIEQVNLLERDYLQVLKTEATLLVKSEPA
;
A
#
# COMPACT_ATOMS: atom_id res chain seq x y z
N MET A 1 38.54 -14.55 3.58
CA MET A 1 38.88 -13.25 2.98
C MET A 1 38.83 -13.39 1.47
N LEU A 2 37.77 -12.94 0.81
CA LEU A 2 37.67 -12.91 -0.65
C LEU A 2 38.35 -11.63 -1.14
N PRO A 3 39.24 -11.71 -2.14
CA PRO A 3 39.92 -10.53 -2.64
C PRO A 3 38.92 -9.67 -3.40
N TRP A 4 38.78 -8.44 -2.95
CA TRP A 4 38.09 -7.36 -3.67
C TRP A 4 38.85 -7.11 -4.97
N SER A 5 38.33 -7.58 -6.08
CA SER A 5 38.91 -7.26 -7.41
C SER A 5 38.51 -5.81 -7.77
N ALA A 6 39.28 -4.85 -7.29
CA ALA A 6 39.29 -3.50 -7.81
C ALA A 6 39.84 -3.58 -9.26
N GLY A 7 39.03 -3.21 -10.27
CA GLY A 7 39.55 -2.86 -11.58
C GLY A 7 39.01 -3.56 -12.82
N LYS A 8 37.67 -3.82 -12.87
CA LYS A 8 36.98 -3.80 -14.17
C LYS A 8 35.73 -2.97 -13.98
N THR A 9 35.77 -1.72 -14.47
CA THR A 9 34.56 -0.92 -14.66
C THR A 9 33.63 -1.75 -15.53
N SER A 10 32.58 -2.30 -14.92
CA SER A 10 31.56 -2.98 -15.70
C SER A 10 31.00 -1.96 -16.71
N PRO A 11 30.59 -2.37 -17.91
CA PRO A 11 29.95 -1.46 -18.88
C PRO A 11 28.82 -0.65 -18.24
N ASP A 12 28.18 -1.18 -17.20
CA ASP A 12 27.17 -0.51 -16.39
C ASP A 12 27.71 0.64 -15.52
N ALA A 13 28.97 0.56 -15.06
CA ALA A 13 29.59 1.64 -14.28
C ALA A 13 29.94 2.85 -15.13
N ALA A 14 30.36 2.65 -16.38
CA ALA A 14 30.59 3.72 -17.34
C ALA A 14 29.26 4.40 -17.74
N LEU A 15 28.18 3.64 -17.88
CA LEU A 15 26.84 4.16 -18.13
C LEU A 15 26.29 4.97 -16.94
N LEU A 16 26.65 4.60 -15.70
CA LEU A 16 26.25 5.35 -14.50
C LEU A 16 27.00 6.69 -14.38
N ALA A 17 28.21 6.80 -14.91
CA ALA A 17 28.99 8.05 -14.89
C ALA A 17 28.41 9.11 -15.84
N VAL A 18 27.69 8.70 -16.90
CA VAL A 18 27.02 9.57 -17.87
C VAL A 18 25.59 9.95 -17.41
N ASP A 19 25.10 9.29 -16.37
CA ASP A 19 23.72 9.43 -15.89
C ASP A 19 23.54 10.77 -15.15
N SER A 20 22.96 11.76 -15.83
CA SER A 20 22.65 13.07 -15.25
C SER A 20 21.39 12.95 -14.38
N TRP A 21 21.46 13.42 -13.12
CA TRP A 21 20.33 13.51 -12.19
C TRP A 21 19.09 14.14 -12.79
N GLY A 22 19.26 15.14 -13.68
CA GLY A 22 18.13 15.80 -14.37
C GLY A 22 17.39 14.86 -15.32
N LYS A 23 18.10 13.96 -16.02
CA LYS A 23 17.48 12.97 -16.91
C LYS A 23 16.76 11.89 -16.11
N LEU A 24 17.42 11.37 -15.09
CA LEU A 24 16.83 10.39 -14.18
C LEU A 24 15.52 10.92 -13.58
N PHE A 25 15.52 12.17 -13.13
CA PHE A 25 14.32 12.84 -12.60
C PHE A 25 13.22 12.98 -13.66
N LYS A 26 13.56 13.40 -14.88
CA LYS A 26 12.60 13.55 -15.99
C LYS A 26 11.93 12.21 -16.35
N TYR A 27 12.71 11.13 -16.42
CA TYR A 27 12.16 9.79 -16.70
C TYR A 27 11.37 9.26 -15.51
N SER A 28 11.80 9.53 -14.26
CA SER A 28 11.05 9.21 -13.06
C SER A 28 9.65 9.85 -13.08
N MET A 29 9.56 11.14 -13.43
CA MET A 29 8.29 11.84 -13.56
C MET A 29 7.40 11.24 -14.67
N LYS A 30 7.99 10.84 -15.82
CA LYS A 30 7.23 10.14 -16.86
C LYS A 30 6.63 8.82 -16.38
N VAL A 31 7.39 8.04 -15.62
CA VAL A 31 6.90 6.77 -15.07
C VAL A 31 5.82 7.01 -14.00
N MET A 32 5.96 8.03 -13.16
CA MET A 32 4.97 8.40 -12.15
C MET A 32 3.63 8.83 -12.74
N LEU A 33 3.65 9.45 -13.94
CA LEU A 33 2.45 9.88 -14.65
C LEU A 33 1.79 8.76 -15.47
N LEU A 34 2.33 7.55 -15.49
CA LEU A 34 1.68 6.42 -16.15
C LEU A 34 0.30 6.15 -15.53
N PRO A 35 -0.73 5.88 -16.35
CA PRO A 35 -2.10 5.67 -15.87
C PRO A 35 -2.21 4.59 -14.78
N ASN A 36 -1.43 3.51 -14.91
CA ASN A 36 -1.42 2.45 -13.92
C ASN A 36 -0.78 2.86 -12.58
N VAL A 37 0.20 3.78 -12.58
CA VAL A 37 0.79 4.33 -11.35
C VAL A 37 -0.18 5.28 -10.67
N LEU A 38 -0.91 6.09 -11.44
CA LEU A 38 -1.95 6.95 -10.90
C LEU A 38 -3.10 6.14 -10.30
N LEU A 39 -3.56 5.08 -10.98
CA LEU A 39 -4.55 4.15 -10.46
C LEU A 39 -4.07 3.44 -9.19
N LEU A 40 -2.81 3.00 -9.17
CA LEU A 40 -2.21 2.44 -7.96
C LEU A 40 -2.21 3.46 -6.82
N SER A 41 -1.81 4.69 -7.09
CA SER A 41 -1.78 5.78 -6.11
C SER A 41 -3.17 6.05 -5.52
N MET A 42 -4.20 6.09 -6.37
CA MET A 42 -5.59 6.22 -5.92
C MET A 42 -6.06 5.01 -5.10
N ALA A 43 -5.71 3.79 -5.53
CA ALA A 43 -6.04 2.57 -4.79
C ALA A 43 -5.36 2.53 -3.42
N VAL A 44 -4.09 2.88 -3.36
CA VAL A 44 -3.34 2.97 -2.09
C VAL A 44 -3.96 4.02 -1.18
N PHE A 45 -4.21 5.22 -1.70
CA PHE A 45 -4.82 6.32 -0.94
C PHE A 45 -6.18 5.91 -0.36
N THR A 46 -7.10 5.41 -1.18
CA THR A 46 -8.46 5.04 -0.75
C THR A 46 -8.45 3.87 0.23
N THR A 47 -7.59 2.87 0.00
CA THR A 47 -7.42 1.73 0.91
C THR A 47 -6.91 2.19 2.27
N MET A 48 -5.88 3.04 2.30
CA MET A 48 -5.31 3.54 3.55
C MET A 48 -6.25 4.49 4.27
N ALA A 49 -6.99 5.32 3.54
CA ALA A 49 -8.03 6.18 4.12
C ALA A 49 -9.14 5.34 4.77
N ALA A 50 -9.63 4.29 4.11
CA ALA A 50 -10.61 3.38 4.69
C ALA A 50 -10.08 2.71 5.96
N ILE A 51 -8.90 2.12 5.90
CA ILE A 51 -8.32 1.42 7.05
C ILE A 51 -8.14 2.37 8.24
N HIS A 52 -7.61 3.57 8.02
CA HIS A 52 -7.35 4.50 9.12
C HIS A 52 -8.64 5.15 9.66
N TYR A 53 -9.66 5.28 8.82
CA TYR A 53 -11.02 5.61 9.26
C TYR A 53 -11.49 4.62 10.34
N MET A 54 -11.37 3.31 10.10
CA MET A 54 -11.76 2.28 11.07
C MET A 54 -10.85 2.27 12.31
N VAL A 55 -9.54 2.47 12.14
CA VAL A 55 -8.58 2.56 13.25
C VAL A 55 -8.92 3.72 14.19
N THR A 56 -9.44 4.81 13.65
CA THR A 56 -9.90 5.97 14.45
C THR A 56 -11.29 5.74 15.05
N LEU A 57 -12.18 5.07 14.30
CA LEU A 57 -13.56 4.78 14.74
C LEU A 57 -13.57 3.81 15.93
N LEU A 58 -12.83 2.70 15.86
CA LEU A 58 -12.91 1.61 16.84
C LEU A 58 -12.67 2.06 18.30
N PRO A 59 -11.57 2.79 18.64
CA PRO A 59 -11.36 3.22 20.01
C PRO A 59 -12.46 4.14 20.51
N ILE A 60 -12.93 5.06 19.66
CA ILE A 60 -13.97 6.02 20.05
C ILE A 60 -15.30 5.30 20.25
N PHE A 61 -15.65 4.37 19.37
CA PHE A 61 -16.84 3.53 19.52
C PHE A 61 -16.83 2.69 20.80
N THR A 62 -15.73 1.97 21.05
CA THR A 62 -15.65 1.09 22.23
C THR A 62 -15.67 1.86 23.54
N ILE A 63 -15.08 3.06 23.59
CA ILE A 63 -15.06 3.88 24.79
C ILE A 63 -16.41 4.62 24.99
N GLN A 64 -16.92 5.27 23.96
CA GLN A 64 -18.13 6.12 24.08
C GLN A 64 -19.42 5.31 24.12
N GLU A 65 -19.54 4.26 23.30
CA GLU A 65 -20.78 3.48 23.18
C GLU A 65 -20.79 2.28 24.12
N LEU A 66 -19.65 1.58 24.26
CA LEU A 66 -19.58 0.36 25.07
C LEU A 66 -19.07 0.60 26.49
N GLY A 67 -18.58 1.80 26.80
CA GLY A 67 -18.07 2.17 28.11
C GLY A 67 -16.76 1.46 28.48
N TRP A 68 -15.99 1.03 27.49
CA TRP A 68 -14.71 0.37 27.77
C TRP A 68 -13.68 1.34 28.33
N ASN A 69 -12.80 0.83 29.20
CA ASN A 69 -11.63 1.58 29.63
C ASN A 69 -10.57 1.59 28.48
N ASN A 70 -9.90 2.73 28.34
CA ASN A 70 -8.79 2.91 27.37
C ASN A 70 -7.73 1.83 27.48
N ILE A 71 -7.37 1.39 28.69
CA ILE A 71 -6.35 0.36 28.94
C ILE A 71 -6.83 -1.00 28.41
N PHE A 72 -8.12 -1.34 28.61
CA PHE A 72 -8.70 -2.58 28.14
C PHE A 72 -8.71 -2.64 26.62
N TYR A 73 -9.17 -1.56 25.94
CA TYR A 73 -9.11 -1.46 24.49
C TYR A 73 -7.68 -1.59 23.96
N ALA A 74 -6.74 -0.81 24.54
CA ALA A 74 -5.35 -0.83 24.11
C ALA A 74 -4.71 -2.22 24.24
N LYS A 75 -5.00 -2.95 25.31
CA LYS A 75 -4.52 -4.31 25.53
C LYS A 75 -5.03 -5.27 24.43
N ILE A 76 -6.34 -5.26 24.15
CA ILE A 76 -6.93 -6.11 23.10
C ILE A 76 -6.35 -5.75 21.74
N PHE A 77 -6.35 -4.47 21.40
CA PHE A 77 -5.88 -3.99 20.10
C PHE A 77 -4.39 -4.29 19.87
N SER A 78 -3.54 -4.05 20.86
CA SER A 78 -2.09 -4.32 20.75
C SER A 78 -1.80 -5.82 20.64
N THR A 79 -2.45 -6.65 21.46
CA THR A 79 -2.28 -8.10 21.39
C THR A 79 -2.76 -8.65 20.04
N SER A 80 -3.91 -8.17 19.57
CA SER A 80 -4.48 -8.56 18.27
C SER A 80 -3.58 -8.14 17.11
N ASN A 81 -2.96 -6.95 17.18
CA ASN A 81 -2.00 -6.52 16.18
C ASN A 81 -0.72 -7.36 16.16
N LEU A 82 -0.20 -7.73 17.33
CA LEU A 82 0.98 -8.57 17.43
C LEU A 82 0.71 -9.95 16.82
N VAL A 83 -0.36 -10.61 17.24
CA VAL A 83 -0.76 -11.93 16.74
C VAL A 83 -1.09 -11.86 15.24
N GLY A 84 -1.90 -10.87 14.82
CA GLY A 84 -2.24 -10.66 13.42
C GLY A 84 -1.02 -10.35 12.55
N GLY A 85 -0.04 -9.61 13.10
CA GLY A 85 1.23 -9.31 12.44
C GLY A 85 2.07 -10.58 12.18
N ILE A 86 2.22 -11.43 13.19
CA ILE A 86 2.95 -12.70 13.07
C ILE A 86 2.27 -13.61 12.03
N ILE A 87 0.96 -13.81 12.16
CA ILE A 87 0.18 -14.63 11.21
C ILE A 87 0.26 -14.06 9.80
N GLY A 88 0.11 -12.74 9.65
CA GLY A 88 0.19 -12.06 8.36
C GLY A 88 1.54 -12.22 7.67
N MET A 89 2.65 -12.10 8.42
CA MET A 89 4.00 -12.32 7.88
C MET A 89 4.22 -13.77 7.42
N LEU A 90 3.81 -14.74 8.22
CA LEU A 90 4.04 -16.16 7.91
C LEU A 90 3.18 -16.65 6.74
N ILE A 91 1.91 -16.27 6.72
CA ILE A 91 0.93 -16.78 5.74
C ILE A 91 0.86 -15.86 4.51
N GLY A 92 0.97 -14.54 4.69
CA GLY A 92 0.77 -13.56 3.63
C GLY A 92 1.68 -13.78 2.42
N GLY A 93 2.96 -14.04 2.63
CA GLY A 93 3.90 -14.32 1.55
C GLY A 93 3.57 -15.58 0.74
N LEU A 94 3.13 -16.65 1.41
CA LEU A 94 2.73 -17.91 0.77
C LEU A 94 1.45 -17.74 -0.05
N VAL A 95 0.47 -17.03 0.49
CA VAL A 95 -0.82 -16.79 -0.18
C VAL A 95 -0.63 -15.86 -1.39
N ILE A 96 0.17 -14.80 -1.27
CA ILE A 96 0.52 -13.90 -2.38
C ILE A 96 1.20 -14.66 -3.52
N LYS A 97 2.13 -15.56 -3.21
CA LYS A 97 2.82 -16.38 -4.21
C LYS A 97 1.85 -17.30 -4.98
N ARG A 98 0.81 -17.82 -4.32
CA ARG A 98 -0.13 -18.78 -4.93
C ARG A 98 -1.26 -18.10 -5.70
N PHE A 99 -1.82 -17.00 -5.19
CA PHE A 99 -3.03 -16.37 -5.73
C PHE A 99 -2.76 -15.03 -6.44
N GLY A 100 -1.58 -14.47 -6.25
CA GLY A 100 -1.21 -13.15 -6.77
C GLY A 100 -1.58 -12.01 -5.82
N ILE A 101 -0.86 -10.90 -5.92
CA ILE A 101 -0.92 -9.77 -4.98
C ILE A 101 -2.30 -9.09 -5.00
N ILE A 102 -2.82 -8.76 -6.21
CA ILE A 102 -4.09 -8.03 -6.33
C ILE A 102 -5.25 -8.85 -5.79
N ARG A 103 -5.33 -10.15 -6.13
CA ARG A 103 -6.38 -11.03 -5.61
C ARG A 103 -6.30 -11.17 -4.10
N PHE A 104 -5.10 -11.25 -3.54
CA PHE A 104 -4.89 -11.31 -2.09
C PHE A 104 -5.45 -10.07 -1.38
N ILE A 105 -5.16 -8.87 -1.90
CA ILE A 105 -5.68 -7.61 -1.35
C ILE A 105 -7.22 -7.59 -1.47
N GLN A 106 -7.76 -7.93 -2.64
CA GLN A 106 -9.21 -7.95 -2.87
C GLN A 106 -9.95 -8.92 -1.95
N CYS A 107 -9.44 -10.14 -1.77
CA CYS A 107 -10.01 -11.10 -0.82
C CYS A 107 -9.97 -10.55 0.61
N SER A 108 -8.85 -9.94 1.03
CA SER A 108 -8.73 -9.37 2.36
C SER A 108 -9.71 -8.20 2.58
N LEU A 109 -9.87 -7.31 1.59
CA LEU A 109 -10.85 -6.22 1.62
C LEU A 109 -12.28 -6.76 1.65
N PHE A 110 -12.59 -7.78 0.86
CA PHE A 110 -13.90 -8.42 0.82
C PHE A 110 -14.29 -9.04 2.17
N PHE A 111 -13.39 -9.80 2.78
CA PHE A 111 -13.63 -10.35 4.13
C PHE A 111 -13.77 -9.26 5.18
N THR A 112 -12.99 -8.18 5.09
CA THR A 112 -13.12 -7.01 5.97
C THR A 112 -14.50 -6.34 5.82
N SER A 113 -15.01 -6.22 4.58
CA SER A 113 -16.35 -5.67 4.34
C SER A 113 -17.44 -6.54 4.97
N ILE A 114 -17.39 -7.87 4.74
CA ILE A 114 -18.37 -8.81 5.33
C ILE A 114 -18.34 -8.74 6.86
N LEU A 115 -17.14 -8.76 7.44
CA LEU A 115 -16.95 -8.68 8.89
C LEU A 115 -17.55 -7.40 9.47
N THR A 116 -17.35 -6.26 8.79
CA THR A 116 -17.89 -4.97 9.24
C THR A 116 -19.40 -4.88 9.02
N ILE A 117 -19.94 -5.43 7.94
CA ILE A 117 -21.39 -5.50 7.73
C ILE A 117 -22.03 -6.35 8.83
N ALA A 118 -21.44 -7.50 9.14
CA ALA A 118 -21.92 -8.35 10.23
C ALA A 118 -21.93 -7.59 11.57
N LEU A 119 -20.87 -6.82 11.89
CA LEU A 119 -20.86 -5.96 13.07
C LEU A 119 -21.97 -4.89 13.03
N ALA A 120 -22.14 -4.19 11.90
CA ALA A 120 -23.15 -3.13 11.77
C ALA A 120 -24.58 -3.64 11.93
N LEU A 121 -24.85 -4.89 11.51
CA LEU A 121 -26.16 -5.52 11.65
C LEU A 121 -26.39 -6.15 13.02
N SER A 122 -25.34 -6.47 13.77
CA SER A 122 -25.39 -7.19 15.05
C SER A 122 -25.46 -6.25 16.26
N ILE A 123 -26.32 -5.23 16.22
CA ILE A 123 -26.43 -4.21 17.29
C ILE A 123 -26.71 -4.85 18.66
N SER A 124 -27.55 -5.89 18.71
CA SER A 124 -27.91 -6.60 19.93
C SER A 124 -26.71 -7.23 20.64
N PHE A 125 -25.64 -7.56 19.90
CA PHE A 125 -24.42 -8.18 20.43
C PHE A 125 -23.30 -7.17 20.76
N TRP A 126 -23.51 -5.88 20.53
CA TRP A 126 -22.46 -4.87 20.81
C TRP A 126 -22.07 -4.81 22.28
N LYS A 127 -23.01 -5.12 23.20
CA LYS A 127 -22.74 -5.16 24.65
C LYS A 127 -21.90 -6.35 25.10
N ASP A 128 -21.70 -7.36 24.23
CA ASP A 128 -20.85 -8.50 24.54
C ASP A 128 -19.39 -8.16 24.22
N SER A 129 -18.57 -8.03 25.27
CA SER A 129 -17.14 -7.73 25.16
C SER A 129 -16.39 -8.81 24.40
N ASN A 130 -16.79 -10.08 24.47
CA ASN A 130 -16.13 -11.16 23.74
C ASN A 130 -16.39 -11.05 22.24
N PHE A 131 -17.62 -10.70 21.86
CA PHE A 131 -17.98 -10.49 20.45
C PHE A 131 -17.14 -9.37 19.82
N ILE A 132 -17.08 -8.22 20.48
CA ILE A 132 -16.31 -7.06 19.99
C ILE A 132 -14.79 -7.35 20.01
N SER A 133 -14.27 -8.01 21.03
CA SER A 133 -12.85 -8.41 21.10
C SER A 133 -12.48 -9.36 19.95
N SER A 134 -13.35 -10.31 19.63
CA SER A 134 -13.16 -11.22 18.50
C SER A 134 -13.19 -10.49 17.16
N PHE A 135 -14.12 -9.52 16.99
CA PHE A 135 -14.15 -8.65 15.83
C PHE A 135 -12.83 -7.88 15.66
N ILE A 136 -12.33 -7.26 16.75
CA ILE A 136 -11.07 -6.50 16.71
C ILE A 136 -9.90 -7.40 16.32
N ALA A 137 -9.84 -8.62 16.86
CA ALA A 137 -8.77 -9.58 16.55
C ALA A 137 -8.76 -9.98 15.08
N ILE A 138 -9.92 -10.34 14.51
CA ILE A 138 -10.03 -10.71 13.10
C ILE A 138 -9.76 -9.49 12.20
N TYR A 139 -10.29 -8.32 12.55
CA TYR A 139 -10.02 -7.07 11.83
C TYR A 139 -8.52 -6.72 11.79
N CYS A 140 -7.81 -6.84 12.91
CA CYS A 140 -6.37 -6.58 12.98
C CYS A 140 -5.58 -7.53 12.07
N ALA A 141 -5.94 -8.81 12.01
CA ALA A 141 -5.32 -9.78 11.12
C ALA A 141 -5.55 -9.44 9.63
N LEU A 142 -6.80 -9.14 9.25
CA LEU A 142 -7.15 -8.72 7.88
C LEU A 142 -6.48 -7.40 7.49
N ARG A 143 -6.43 -6.43 8.39
CA ARG A 143 -5.74 -5.16 8.20
C ARG A 143 -4.25 -5.37 7.92
N THR A 144 -3.59 -6.22 8.70
CA THR A 144 -2.17 -6.55 8.47
C THR A 144 -1.97 -7.21 7.10
N ALA A 145 -2.87 -8.13 6.71
CA ALA A 145 -2.83 -8.74 5.38
C ALA A 145 -2.96 -7.69 4.26
N ILE A 146 -3.86 -6.72 4.41
CA ILE A 146 -4.01 -5.62 3.45
C ILE A 146 -2.73 -4.78 3.37
N TYR A 147 -2.12 -4.42 4.50
CA TYR A 147 -0.87 -3.66 4.53
C TYR A 147 0.27 -4.39 3.81
N ILE A 148 0.46 -5.68 4.09
CA ILE A 148 1.47 -6.50 3.42
C ILE A 148 1.20 -6.54 1.91
N GLY A 149 -0.04 -6.76 1.51
CA GLY A 149 -0.43 -6.79 0.10
C GLY A 149 -0.17 -5.47 -0.62
N VAL A 150 -0.55 -4.34 -0.02
CA VAL A 150 -0.37 -3.00 -0.62
C VAL A 150 1.11 -2.66 -0.74
N LEU A 151 1.93 -2.93 0.28
CA LEU A 151 3.37 -2.70 0.23
C LEU A 151 4.05 -3.60 -0.81
N ALA A 152 3.66 -4.88 -0.88
CA ALA A 152 4.15 -5.80 -1.89
C ALA A 152 3.77 -5.35 -3.31
N LEU A 153 2.54 -4.84 -3.52
CA LEU A 153 2.09 -4.30 -4.80
C LEU A 153 2.88 -3.05 -5.19
N ALA A 154 3.09 -2.13 -4.25
CA ALA A 154 3.90 -0.94 -4.48
C ALA A 154 5.33 -1.30 -4.92
N MET A 155 5.98 -2.23 -4.20
CA MET A 155 7.32 -2.71 -4.55
C MET A 155 7.35 -3.40 -5.93
N HIS A 156 6.33 -4.21 -6.23
CA HIS A 156 6.26 -4.98 -7.48
C HIS A 156 6.11 -4.08 -8.72
N LEU A 157 5.48 -2.92 -8.57
CA LEU A 157 5.25 -1.97 -9.66
C LEU A 157 6.36 -0.91 -9.77
N CYS A 158 7.29 -0.85 -8.83
CA CYS A 158 8.42 0.08 -8.90
C CYS A 158 9.43 -0.35 -9.98
N TRP A 159 9.85 0.61 -10.80
CA TRP A 159 10.95 0.42 -11.74
C TRP A 159 12.27 0.28 -10.97
N ARG A 160 13.01 -0.79 -11.24
CA ARG A 160 14.18 -1.20 -10.48
C ARG A 160 15.25 -0.10 -10.32
N ARG A 161 15.42 0.75 -11.34
CA ARG A 161 16.44 1.81 -11.38
C ARG A 161 16.12 3.03 -10.52
N ILE A 162 14.84 3.33 -10.35
CA ILE A 162 14.33 4.47 -9.56
C ILE A 162 13.40 4.01 -8.43
N SER A 163 13.53 2.74 -8.04
CA SER A 163 12.63 2.11 -7.06
C SER A 163 12.52 2.88 -5.75
N ALA A 164 13.63 3.46 -5.27
CA ALA A 164 13.64 4.25 -4.05
C ALA A 164 12.74 5.49 -4.15
N ILE A 165 12.83 6.24 -5.26
CA ILE A 165 12.02 7.46 -5.48
C ILE A 165 10.54 7.09 -5.61
N GLN A 166 10.23 6.08 -6.42
CA GLN A 166 8.85 5.62 -6.61
C GLN A 166 8.24 5.07 -5.34
N PHE A 167 9.00 4.28 -4.58
CA PHE A 167 8.53 3.75 -3.31
C PHE A 167 8.27 4.86 -2.29
N THR A 168 9.17 5.86 -2.19
CA THR A 168 8.97 7.03 -1.32
C THR A 168 7.70 7.80 -1.71
N PHE A 169 7.45 7.97 -3.01
CA PHE A 169 6.20 8.59 -3.49
C PHE A 169 4.97 7.78 -3.09
N CYS A 170 4.98 6.45 -3.29
CA CYS A 170 3.91 5.57 -2.82
C CYS A 170 3.69 5.66 -1.31
N MET A 171 4.77 5.75 -0.52
CA MET A 171 4.67 5.91 0.94
C MET A 171 4.12 7.27 1.35
N THR A 172 4.41 8.33 0.59
CA THR A 172 3.80 9.65 0.83
C THR A 172 2.29 9.60 0.61
N ILE A 173 1.83 8.96 -0.47
CA ILE A 173 0.41 8.77 -0.74
C ILE A 173 -0.25 7.86 0.31
N PHE A 174 0.43 6.81 0.72
CA PHE A 174 0.01 5.93 1.82
C PHE A 174 -0.26 6.75 3.09
N ASN A 175 0.70 7.59 3.51
CA ASN A 175 0.56 8.43 4.70
C ASN A 175 -0.53 9.51 4.54
N ALA A 176 -0.66 10.09 3.35
CA ALA A 176 -1.76 11.01 3.04
C ALA A 176 -3.13 10.33 3.18
N GLY A 177 -3.25 9.08 2.73
CA GLY A 177 -4.44 8.25 2.94
C GLY A 177 -4.74 8.04 4.41
N LEU A 178 -3.73 7.68 5.22
CA LEU A 178 -3.90 7.52 6.68
C LEU A 178 -4.45 8.78 7.34
N SER A 179 -3.86 9.94 7.04
CA SER A 179 -4.29 11.24 7.61
C SER A 179 -5.72 11.60 7.17
N SER A 180 -6.03 11.36 5.89
CA SER A 180 -7.38 11.62 5.34
C SER A 180 -8.44 10.73 5.98
N GLY A 181 -8.13 9.47 6.28
CA GLY A 181 -9.06 8.55 6.93
C GLY A 181 -9.53 9.03 8.30
N ALA A 182 -8.61 9.55 9.12
CA ALA A 182 -8.96 10.15 10.41
C ALA A 182 -9.84 11.41 10.25
N ALA A 183 -9.52 12.26 9.26
CA ALA A 183 -10.30 13.46 8.95
C ALA A 183 -11.71 13.11 8.47
N PHE A 184 -11.87 12.11 7.59
CA PHE A 184 -13.18 11.62 7.15
C PHE A 184 -14.01 11.09 8.31
N PHE A 185 -13.41 10.32 9.22
CA PHE A 185 -14.11 9.88 10.41
C PHE A 185 -14.62 11.08 11.25
N GLY A 186 -13.74 12.05 11.54
CA GLY A 186 -14.12 13.24 12.31
C GLY A 186 -15.27 14.03 11.65
N PHE A 187 -15.25 14.16 10.33
CA PHE A 187 -16.33 14.81 9.58
C PHE A 187 -17.66 14.06 9.70
N PHE A 188 -17.69 12.77 9.46
CA PHE A 188 -18.92 11.98 9.48
C PHE A 188 -19.45 11.75 10.90
N ARG A 189 -18.59 11.71 11.92
CA ARG A 189 -18.99 11.50 13.31
C ARG A 189 -19.92 12.57 13.85
N SER A 190 -19.88 13.79 13.30
CA SER A 190 -20.69 14.91 13.76
C SER A 190 -22.18 14.79 13.43
N PHE A 191 -22.58 13.93 12.47
CA PHE A 191 -23.96 13.84 11.99
C PHE A 191 -24.44 12.41 11.67
N LEU A 192 -23.61 11.38 11.89
CA LEU A 192 -23.99 9.99 11.65
C LEU A 192 -23.95 9.16 12.94
N ASP A 193 -24.89 8.21 13.03
CA ASP A 193 -24.92 7.20 14.08
C ASP A 193 -23.85 6.14 13.85
N TRP A 194 -23.50 5.40 14.90
CA TRP A 194 -22.46 4.37 14.87
C TRP A 194 -22.66 3.34 13.74
N GLN A 195 -23.89 2.88 13.55
CA GLN A 195 -24.21 1.93 12.49
C GLN A 195 -23.89 2.50 11.10
N MET A 196 -24.28 3.74 10.85
CA MET A 196 -23.99 4.43 9.58
C MET A 196 -22.49 4.67 9.37
N LEU A 197 -21.74 4.94 10.44
CA LEU A 197 -20.29 5.07 10.37
C LEU A 197 -19.60 3.77 9.91
N PHE A 198 -20.07 2.60 10.35
CA PHE A 198 -19.59 1.32 9.84
C PHE A 198 -19.96 1.11 8.36
N ILE A 199 -21.15 1.55 7.93
CA ILE A 199 -21.56 1.48 6.51
C ILE A 199 -20.68 2.39 5.65
N VAL A 200 -20.34 3.60 6.09
CA VAL A 200 -19.40 4.51 5.40
C VAL A 200 -18.05 3.81 5.19
N PHE A 201 -17.52 3.13 6.20
CA PHE A 201 -16.30 2.33 6.05
C PHE A 201 -16.43 1.28 4.95
N VAL A 202 -17.54 0.54 4.92
CA VAL A 202 -17.78 -0.48 3.88
C VAL A 202 -17.80 0.14 2.48
N ILE A 203 -18.44 1.32 2.34
CA ILE A 203 -18.45 2.05 1.06
C ILE A 203 -17.03 2.42 0.63
N LEU A 204 -16.20 2.94 1.53
CA LEU A 204 -14.79 3.26 1.24
C LEU A 204 -13.99 2.03 0.79
N ILE A 205 -14.22 0.88 1.43
CA ILE A 205 -13.59 -0.40 1.04
C ILE A 205 -14.06 -0.82 -0.37
N ILE A 206 -15.35 -0.73 -0.67
CA ILE A 206 -15.90 -1.08 -1.98
C ILE A 206 -15.30 -0.19 -3.07
N VAL A 207 -15.19 1.11 -2.83
CA VAL A 207 -14.54 2.06 -3.76
C VAL A 207 -13.10 1.64 -4.02
N SER A 208 -12.36 1.29 -2.96
CA SER A 208 -10.98 0.80 -3.09
C SER A 208 -10.90 -0.50 -3.92
N MET A 209 -11.81 -1.45 -3.70
CA MET A 209 -11.87 -2.69 -4.49
C MET A 209 -12.15 -2.43 -5.97
N ILE A 210 -13.05 -1.49 -6.27
CA ILE A 210 -13.37 -1.10 -7.66
C ILE A 210 -12.12 -0.52 -8.33
N ILE A 211 -11.41 0.40 -7.69
CA ILE A 211 -10.19 1.00 -8.24
C ILE A 211 -9.11 -0.07 -8.50
N LEU A 212 -8.93 -1.01 -7.56
CA LEU A 212 -7.97 -2.11 -7.71
C LEU A 212 -8.26 -3.01 -8.92
N ASN A 213 -9.53 -3.18 -9.31
CA ASN A 213 -9.91 -3.97 -10.49
C ASN A 213 -9.41 -3.35 -11.82
N PHE A 214 -9.22 -2.03 -11.87
CA PHE A 214 -8.74 -1.36 -13.08
C PHE A 214 -7.22 -1.45 -13.25
N ILE A 215 -6.47 -1.90 -12.24
CA ILE A 215 -5.01 -2.01 -12.31
C ILE A 215 -4.62 -3.22 -13.16
N LYS A 216 -4.00 -2.95 -14.33
CA LYS A 216 -3.48 -3.97 -15.25
C LYS A 216 -1.97 -4.08 -15.08
N THR A 217 -1.52 -4.95 -14.17
CA THR A 217 -0.09 -5.13 -13.82
C THR A 217 0.77 -5.49 -15.03
N THR A 218 0.31 -6.38 -15.90
CA THR A 218 1.05 -6.82 -17.10
C THR A 218 1.34 -5.64 -18.03
N ARG A 219 0.31 -4.83 -18.31
CA ARG A 219 0.44 -3.64 -19.17
C ARG A 219 1.40 -2.59 -18.60
N HIS A 220 1.42 -2.47 -17.27
CA HIS A 220 2.34 -1.56 -16.59
C HIS A 220 3.79 -2.00 -16.76
N ILE A 221 4.08 -3.28 -16.52
CA ILE A 221 5.43 -3.84 -16.67
C ILE A 221 5.94 -3.67 -18.11
N GLU A 222 5.09 -3.90 -19.11
CA GLU A 222 5.45 -3.66 -20.52
C GLU A 222 5.80 -2.19 -20.79
N GLN A 223 5.00 -1.24 -20.29
CA GLN A 223 5.25 0.19 -20.46
C GLN A 223 6.55 0.63 -19.76
N VAL A 224 6.82 0.12 -18.57
CA VAL A 224 8.06 0.40 -17.84
C VAL A 224 9.26 -0.17 -18.60
N ASN A 225 9.16 -1.39 -19.13
CA ASN A 225 10.23 -2.02 -19.93
C ASN A 225 10.52 -1.23 -21.23
N LEU A 226 9.50 -0.68 -21.87
CA LEU A 226 9.68 0.17 -23.06
C LEU A 226 10.42 1.47 -22.69
N LEU A 227 10.00 2.15 -21.62
CA LEU A 227 10.68 3.36 -21.14
C LEU A 227 12.13 3.07 -20.71
N GLU A 228 12.40 1.92 -20.15
CA GLU A 228 13.75 1.48 -19.78
C GLU A 228 14.64 1.29 -21.03
N ARG A 229 14.11 0.67 -22.08
CA ARG A 229 14.83 0.51 -23.35
C ARG A 229 15.16 1.86 -23.99
N ASP A 230 14.20 2.76 -24.06
CA ASP A 230 14.38 4.11 -24.58
C ASP A 230 15.46 4.86 -23.80
N TYR A 231 15.40 4.79 -22.47
CA TYR A 231 16.38 5.41 -21.60
C TYR A 231 17.79 4.86 -21.82
N LEU A 232 17.94 3.54 -21.93
CA LEU A 232 19.22 2.87 -22.18
C LEU A 232 19.78 3.23 -23.59
N GLN A 233 18.93 3.39 -24.59
CA GLN A 233 19.34 3.83 -25.91
C GLN A 233 19.91 5.25 -25.88
N VAL A 234 19.24 6.17 -25.19
CA VAL A 234 19.72 7.55 -25.03
C VAL A 234 21.08 7.59 -24.35
N LEU A 235 21.25 6.84 -23.25
CA LEU A 235 22.54 6.75 -22.56
C LEU A 235 23.65 6.17 -23.42
N LYS A 236 23.39 5.10 -24.18
CA LYS A 236 24.38 4.51 -25.10
C LYS A 236 24.81 5.47 -26.18
N THR A 237 23.87 6.21 -26.77
CA THR A 237 24.16 7.21 -27.80
C THR A 237 25.05 8.32 -27.25
N GLU A 238 24.78 8.81 -26.07
CA GLU A 238 25.60 9.84 -25.42
C GLU A 238 26.98 9.34 -25.03
N ALA A 239 27.07 8.13 -24.47
CA ALA A 239 28.36 7.50 -24.16
C ALA A 239 29.24 7.35 -25.42
N THR A 240 28.63 6.97 -26.56
CA THR A 240 29.34 6.84 -27.84
C THR A 240 29.82 8.21 -28.36
N LEU A 241 29.03 9.28 -28.18
CA LEU A 241 29.42 10.63 -28.57
C LEU A 241 30.56 11.18 -27.72
N LEU A 242 30.57 10.90 -26.40
CA LEU A 242 31.65 11.30 -25.50
C LEU A 242 32.97 10.62 -25.84
N VAL A 243 32.94 9.30 -26.10
CA VAL A 243 34.16 8.54 -26.53
C VAL A 243 34.70 9.06 -27.85
N LYS A 244 33.84 9.55 -28.74
CA LYS A 244 34.23 10.09 -30.05
C LYS A 244 34.75 11.54 -29.99
N SER A 245 34.49 12.27 -28.92
CA SER A 245 34.91 13.64 -28.68
C SER A 245 36.21 13.78 -27.86
N GLU A 246 36.77 12.70 -27.33
CA GLU A 246 38.08 12.72 -26.70
C GLU A 246 39.16 12.75 -27.83
N PRO A 247 39.94 13.84 -27.95
CA PRO A 247 41.02 13.93 -28.90
C PRO A 247 42.15 12.97 -28.51
N ALA A 248 42.68 12.23 -29.49
CA ALA A 248 43.79 11.33 -29.34
C ALA A 248 45.08 12.06 -28.91
#